data_6ec1af446813ef2e41b02fa7f6892fea
#
_entry.id   6ec1af446813ef2e41b02fa7f6892fea
#
_cell.length_a   1.000
_cell.length_b   1.000
_cell.length_c   1.000
_cell.angle_alpha   90.00
_cell.angle_beta   90.00
_cell.angle_gamma   90.00
#
_symmetry.space_group_name_H-M   'P 1'
#
loop_
_entity.id
_entity.type
_entity.pdbx_description
1 polymer ?
#
loop_
_entity_poly.entity_id
_entity_poly.type
_entity_poly.pdbx_seq_one_letter_code
_entity_poly.pdbx_strand_id
1 'polypeptide(L)'
;MLEQDGTYRMLRQELAQAAEDFRADPTDNAAATRMQALIEKLEQYRKGLSLLHGGTPMTITAGKIPDAHICFLDEIFKAADGLLNSLLTALNERRYTNEGVTVDIPVISFFSASNEMPNFRNKEEQILAPLYDRFQLRVVTKDVQERTSRLAVLRNKQGGHFGEVKATFSLDELYAMQAQVKLISVPEAVNELMDDVLCELRREGITVSDRTFFGYGPVAQAAAWLAGHAEVQSEDLLQLKNYLWNEPAEIEKVQAVLTRLCDDPLRTRLEELLAKAKDASGAFNDAPDGQKARALVQLRAGFAALYREWQTLDTAAQTDDQRRQAGDALAALEELNRRAHEACSFTPSPLAQLAVLQSAA
;
A
#
# COMPACT_ATOMS: atom_id res chain seq x y z
N MET A 1 -1.63 -37.70 -4.28
CA MET A 1 -2.19 -38.72 -5.19
C MET A 1 -2.39 -38.18 -6.61
N LEU A 2 -3.16 -37.13 -6.84
CA LEU A 2 -3.30 -36.50 -8.19
C LEU A 2 -1.95 -36.04 -8.76
N GLU A 3 -1.08 -35.47 -7.97
CA GLU A 3 0.26 -35.01 -8.40
C GLU A 3 1.23 -36.16 -8.72
N GLN A 4 0.89 -37.38 -8.36
CA GLN A 4 1.66 -38.58 -8.72
C GLN A 4 1.16 -39.20 -10.01
N ASP A 5 -0.02 -38.84 -10.50
CA ASP A 5 -0.57 -39.33 -11.76
C ASP A 5 0.12 -38.66 -12.96
N GLY A 6 0.71 -39.46 -13.82
CA GLY A 6 1.50 -38.99 -14.97
C GLY A 6 0.67 -38.23 -16.00
N THR A 7 -0.57 -38.67 -16.24
CA THR A 7 -1.48 -38.04 -17.20
C THR A 7 -2.00 -36.71 -16.68
N TYR A 8 -2.30 -36.60 -15.39
CA TYR A 8 -2.69 -35.37 -14.75
C TYR A 8 -1.59 -34.30 -14.81
N ARG A 9 -0.34 -34.69 -14.53
CA ARG A 9 0.82 -33.79 -14.66
C ARG A 9 1.04 -33.32 -16.09
N MET A 10 0.92 -34.21 -17.05
CA MET A 10 1.07 -33.85 -18.47
C MET A 10 -0.01 -32.84 -18.91
N LEU A 11 -1.28 -33.07 -18.57
CA LEU A 11 -2.37 -32.14 -18.88
C LEU A 11 -2.19 -30.76 -18.20
N ARG A 12 -1.66 -30.72 -16.97
CA ARG A 12 -1.33 -29.45 -16.30
C ARG A 12 -0.19 -28.69 -17.00
N GLN A 13 0.83 -29.39 -17.46
CA GLN A 13 1.93 -28.76 -18.21
C GLN A 13 1.45 -28.23 -19.56
N GLU A 14 0.62 -28.99 -20.28
CA GLU A 14 0.02 -28.51 -21.54
C GLU A 14 -0.88 -27.29 -21.33
N LEU A 15 -1.64 -27.26 -20.23
CA LEU A 15 -2.48 -26.12 -19.89
C LEU A 15 -1.63 -24.89 -19.51
N ALA A 16 -0.54 -25.06 -18.77
CA ALA A 16 0.38 -23.97 -18.46
C ALA A 16 1.00 -23.37 -19.71
N GLN A 17 1.42 -24.22 -20.65
CA GLN A 17 1.95 -23.76 -21.95
C GLN A 17 0.89 -23.03 -22.77
N ALA A 18 -0.33 -23.57 -22.88
CA ALA A 18 -1.42 -22.90 -23.61
C ALA A 18 -1.81 -21.56 -22.97
N ALA A 19 -1.70 -21.42 -21.64
CA ALA A 19 -1.93 -20.17 -20.96
C ALA A 19 -0.81 -19.13 -21.21
N GLU A 20 0.44 -19.57 -21.36
CA GLU A 20 1.54 -18.69 -21.79
C GLU A 20 1.37 -18.23 -23.23
N ASP A 21 1.00 -19.14 -24.13
CA ASP A 21 0.73 -18.83 -25.54
C ASP A 21 -0.39 -17.79 -25.67
N PHE A 22 -1.48 -17.94 -24.90
CA PHE A 22 -2.58 -16.98 -24.85
C PHE A 22 -2.18 -15.64 -24.24
N ARG A 23 -1.28 -15.62 -23.25
CA ARG A 23 -0.74 -14.37 -22.69
C ARG A 23 0.14 -13.61 -23.68
N ALA A 24 0.89 -14.36 -24.52
CA ALA A 24 1.74 -13.76 -25.54
C ALA A 24 0.94 -13.08 -26.65
N ASP A 25 -0.23 -13.67 -27.04
CA ASP A 25 -1.16 -13.08 -27.98
C ASP A 25 -2.62 -13.30 -27.53
N PRO A 26 -3.21 -12.38 -26.77
CA PRO A 26 -4.60 -12.47 -26.29
C PRO A 26 -5.64 -12.40 -27.40
N THR A 27 -5.26 -12.06 -28.64
CA THR A 27 -6.17 -12.01 -29.80
C THR A 27 -6.22 -13.32 -30.54
N ASP A 28 -5.36 -14.28 -30.25
CA ASP A 28 -5.34 -15.61 -30.84
C ASP A 28 -6.51 -16.48 -30.32
N ASN A 29 -7.57 -16.55 -31.12
CA ASN A 29 -8.72 -17.40 -30.83
C ASN A 29 -8.38 -18.90 -30.80
N ALA A 30 -7.33 -19.35 -31.49
CA ALA A 30 -6.89 -20.74 -31.46
C ALA A 30 -6.23 -21.09 -30.09
N ALA A 31 -5.41 -20.20 -29.55
CA ALA A 31 -4.83 -20.35 -28.22
C ALA A 31 -5.91 -20.37 -27.13
N ALA A 32 -6.90 -19.47 -27.23
CA ALA A 32 -8.05 -19.44 -26.30
C ALA A 32 -8.86 -20.75 -26.36
N THR A 33 -9.18 -21.23 -27.55
CA THR A 33 -9.93 -22.49 -27.75
C THR A 33 -9.16 -23.69 -27.22
N ARG A 34 -7.84 -23.75 -27.49
CA ARG A 34 -6.97 -24.80 -26.97
C ARG A 34 -6.91 -24.83 -25.45
N MET A 35 -6.78 -23.65 -24.82
CA MET A 35 -6.79 -23.53 -23.37
C MET A 35 -8.11 -24.01 -22.78
N GLN A 36 -9.24 -23.63 -23.38
CA GLN A 36 -10.57 -24.05 -22.94
C GLN A 36 -10.77 -25.58 -23.06
N ALA A 37 -10.36 -26.17 -24.19
CA ALA A 37 -10.42 -27.61 -24.38
C ALA A 37 -9.55 -28.40 -23.40
N LEU A 38 -8.37 -27.87 -23.04
CA LEU A 38 -7.49 -28.48 -22.04
C LEU A 38 -8.08 -28.40 -20.64
N ILE A 39 -8.74 -27.31 -20.28
CA ILE A 39 -9.47 -27.16 -19.01
C ILE A 39 -10.57 -28.23 -18.93
N GLU A 40 -11.42 -28.35 -19.96
CA GLU A 40 -12.49 -29.35 -19.98
C GLU A 40 -11.95 -30.78 -19.91
N LYS A 41 -10.85 -31.08 -20.61
CA LYS A 41 -10.20 -32.38 -20.58
C LYS A 41 -9.60 -32.71 -19.21
N LEU A 42 -9.00 -31.74 -18.58
CA LEU A 42 -8.46 -31.87 -17.21
C LEU A 42 -9.58 -32.12 -16.20
N GLU A 43 -10.71 -31.44 -16.36
CA GLU A 43 -11.90 -31.63 -15.52
C GLU A 43 -12.53 -33.03 -15.70
N GLN A 44 -12.66 -33.51 -16.94
CA GLN A 44 -13.17 -34.84 -17.23
C GLN A 44 -12.25 -35.93 -16.67
N TYR A 45 -10.94 -35.76 -16.83
CA TYR A 45 -9.95 -36.70 -16.31
C TYR A 45 -10.00 -36.79 -14.76
N ARG A 46 -10.12 -35.64 -14.10
CA ARG A 46 -10.29 -35.52 -12.67
C ARG A 46 -11.56 -36.21 -12.15
N LYS A 47 -12.69 -36.03 -12.87
CA LYS A 47 -13.95 -36.72 -12.57
C LYS A 47 -13.80 -38.25 -12.71
N GLY A 48 -13.12 -38.67 -13.75
CA GLY A 48 -12.83 -40.13 -13.96
C GLY A 48 -11.99 -40.75 -12.86
N LEU A 49 -10.93 -40.08 -12.44
CA LEU A 49 -10.09 -40.52 -11.31
C LEU A 49 -10.87 -40.56 -9.98
N SER A 50 -11.76 -39.60 -9.74
CA SER A 50 -12.62 -39.59 -8.54
C SER A 50 -13.56 -40.82 -8.49
N LEU A 51 -14.12 -41.19 -9.63
CA LEU A 51 -14.98 -42.38 -9.75
C LEU A 51 -14.21 -43.69 -9.54
N LEU A 52 -12.96 -43.75 -9.99
CA LEU A 52 -12.09 -44.92 -9.85
C LEU A 52 -11.60 -45.12 -8.39
N HIS A 53 -11.55 -44.09 -7.59
CA HIS A 53 -11.07 -44.10 -6.20
C HIS A 53 -12.18 -44.14 -5.14
N GLY A 54 -13.31 -44.70 -5.41
CA GLY A 54 -14.36 -45.00 -4.42
C GLY A 54 -15.44 -43.98 -4.26
N GLY A 55 -15.65 -43.13 -5.27
CA GLY A 55 -16.87 -42.34 -5.39
C GLY A 55 -16.99 -41.14 -4.43
N THR A 56 -15.91 -40.72 -3.78
CA THR A 56 -15.93 -39.41 -3.06
C THR A 56 -15.92 -38.28 -4.09
N PRO A 57 -16.98 -37.48 -4.19
CA PRO A 57 -17.02 -36.38 -5.14
C PRO A 57 -15.91 -35.36 -4.77
N MET A 58 -14.91 -35.19 -5.62
CA MET A 58 -13.91 -34.16 -5.45
C MET A 58 -14.37 -32.87 -6.15
N THR A 59 -14.51 -31.81 -5.38
CA THR A 59 -14.80 -30.49 -5.93
C THR A 59 -13.62 -29.98 -6.73
N ILE A 60 -13.85 -29.54 -7.96
CA ILE A 60 -12.82 -28.94 -8.82
C ILE A 60 -12.51 -27.54 -8.30
N THR A 61 -11.30 -27.33 -7.83
CA THR A 61 -10.82 -26.06 -7.25
C THR A 61 -9.99 -25.23 -8.22
N ALA A 62 -9.56 -25.83 -9.34
CA ALA A 62 -8.74 -25.14 -10.35
C ALA A 62 -9.42 -23.84 -10.85
N GLY A 63 -8.69 -22.72 -10.77
CA GLY A 63 -9.20 -21.40 -11.14
C GLY A 63 -10.27 -20.82 -10.21
N LYS A 64 -10.47 -21.41 -9.03
CA LYS A 64 -11.38 -20.93 -7.98
C LYS A 64 -10.59 -20.43 -6.77
N ILE A 65 -11.28 -19.87 -5.76
CA ILE A 65 -10.67 -19.32 -4.55
C ILE A 65 -9.59 -20.24 -3.94
N PRO A 66 -9.80 -21.58 -3.81
CA PRO A 66 -8.79 -22.44 -3.20
C PRO A 66 -7.47 -22.56 -3.96
N ASP A 67 -7.40 -22.09 -5.21
CA ASP A 67 -6.22 -22.22 -6.07
C ASP A 67 -5.67 -20.84 -6.54
N ALA A 68 -6.26 -19.75 -6.07
CA ALA A 68 -5.93 -18.41 -6.49
C ALA A 68 -5.04 -17.68 -5.47
N HIS A 69 -4.07 -16.87 -5.94
CA HIS A 69 -3.27 -15.99 -5.08
C HIS A 69 -3.96 -14.65 -4.79
N ILE A 70 -4.74 -14.15 -5.76
CA ILE A 70 -5.52 -12.93 -5.63
C ILE A 70 -6.95 -13.27 -6.02
N CYS A 71 -7.90 -12.91 -5.16
CA CYS A 71 -9.32 -13.13 -5.39
C CYS A 71 -10.04 -11.80 -5.48
N PHE A 72 -10.86 -11.63 -6.53
CA PHE A 72 -11.79 -10.53 -6.67
C PHE A 72 -13.23 -11.07 -6.55
N LEU A 73 -13.97 -10.54 -5.58
CA LEU A 73 -15.34 -10.97 -5.26
C LEU A 73 -16.30 -9.83 -5.60
N ASP A 74 -17.07 -10.01 -6.66
CA ASP A 74 -18.08 -9.04 -7.08
C ASP A 74 -19.40 -9.30 -6.38
N GLU A 75 -20.13 -8.22 -6.01
CA GLU A 75 -21.45 -8.28 -5.36
C GLU A 75 -21.47 -9.19 -4.12
N ILE A 76 -20.40 -9.17 -3.32
CA ILE A 76 -20.18 -10.12 -2.21
C ILE A 76 -21.33 -10.17 -1.20
N PHE A 77 -22.00 -9.03 -0.96
CA PHE A 77 -23.10 -8.94 0.01
C PHE A 77 -24.41 -9.52 -0.50
N LYS A 78 -24.49 -9.95 -1.76
CA LYS A 78 -25.62 -10.68 -2.35
C LYS A 78 -25.41 -12.21 -2.34
N ALA A 79 -24.33 -12.69 -1.74
CA ALA A 79 -24.05 -14.12 -1.66
C ALA A 79 -25.02 -14.86 -0.74
N ALA A 80 -25.36 -16.11 -1.08
CA ALA A 80 -26.20 -16.96 -0.25
C ALA A 80 -25.51 -17.33 1.08
N ASP A 81 -26.29 -17.51 2.14
CA ASP A 81 -25.82 -17.77 3.51
C ASP A 81 -24.83 -18.95 3.61
N GLY A 82 -25.08 -20.02 2.86
CA GLY A 82 -24.18 -21.20 2.85
C GLY A 82 -22.80 -20.88 2.27
N LEU A 83 -22.70 -19.95 1.34
CA LEU A 83 -21.43 -19.50 0.77
C LEU A 83 -20.68 -18.57 1.74
N LEU A 84 -21.43 -17.75 2.51
CA LEU A 84 -20.84 -16.80 3.45
C LEU A 84 -19.94 -17.50 4.48
N ASN A 85 -20.40 -18.62 5.07
CA ASN A 85 -19.61 -19.35 6.05
C ASN A 85 -18.29 -19.92 5.47
N SER A 86 -18.33 -20.44 4.25
CA SER A 86 -17.14 -20.92 3.56
C SER A 86 -16.16 -19.76 3.24
N LEU A 87 -16.69 -18.60 2.87
CA LEU A 87 -15.89 -17.39 2.64
C LEU A 87 -15.27 -16.86 3.93
N LEU A 88 -15.99 -16.90 5.06
CA LEU A 88 -15.46 -16.47 6.35
C LEU A 88 -14.23 -17.32 6.76
N THR A 89 -14.29 -18.64 6.55
CA THR A 89 -13.15 -19.53 6.81
C THR A 89 -11.96 -19.19 5.88
N ALA A 90 -12.23 -19.00 4.59
CA ALA A 90 -11.21 -18.64 3.61
C ALA A 90 -10.55 -17.28 3.91
N LEU A 91 -11.35 -16.28 4.31
CA LEU A 91 -10.88 -14.94 4.66
C LEU A 91 -10.02 -14.92 5.94
N ASN A 92 -10.44 -15.69 6.98
CA ASN A 92 -9.77 -15.66 8.28
C ASN A 92 -8.59 -16.61 8.37
N GLU A 93 -8.84 -17.87 8.00
CA GLU A 93 -7.92 -18.97 8.28
C GLU A 93 -7.05 -19.31 7.09
N ARG A 94 -7.36 -18.75 5.91
CA ARG A 94 -6.71 -19.12 4.65
C ARG A 94 -6.86 -20.62 4.38
N ARG A 95 -8.03 -21.17 4.74
CA ARG A 95 -8.36 -22.59 4.59
C ARG A 95 -9.66 -22.78 3.85
N TYR A 96 -9.73 -23.88 3.12
CA TYR A 96 -10.93 -24.33 2.45
C TYR A 96 -11.25 -25.75 2.88
N THR A 97 -12.46 -25.96 3.36
CA THR A 97 -12.95 -27.29 3.76
C THR A 97 -14.02 -27.75 2.78
N ASN A 98 -13.81 -28.92 2.20
CA ASN A 98 -14.78 -29.58 1.35
C ASN A 98 -14.84 -31.06 1.69
N GLU A 99 -16.05 -31.58 1.93
CA GLU A 99 -16.32 -32.99 2.22
C GLU A 99 -15.40 -33.59 3.32
N GLY A 100 -15.16 -32.81 4.38
CA GLY A 100 -14.32 -33.22 5.50
C GLY A 100 -12.81 -33.10 5.29
N VAL A 101 -12.37 -32.67 4.09
CA VAL A 101 -10.96 -32.42 3.80
C VAL A 101 -10.71 -30.90 3.86
N THR A 102 -9.80 -30.48 4.74
CA THR A 102 -9.35 -29.10 4.87
C THR A 102 -7.99 -28.92 4.23
N VAL A 103 -7.86 -27.92 3.36
CA VAL A 103 -6.60 -27.56 2.69
C VAL A 103 -6.29 -26.09 2.92
N ASP A 104 -5.01 -25.76 3.06
CA ASP A 104 -4.56 -24.37 3.06
C ASP A 104 -4.66 -23.79 1.64
N ILE A 105 -5.09 -22.54 1.55
CA ILE A 105 -5.24 -21.84 0.26
C ILE A 105 -4.16 -20.77 0.08
N PRO A 106 -3.62 -20.61 -1.15
CA PRO A 106 -2.50 -19.70 -1.42
C PRO A 106 -2.90 -18.23 -1.49
N VAL A 107 -4.12 -17.88 -1.11
CA VAL A 107 -4.63 -16.53 -1.27
C VAL A 107 -3.87 -15.53 -0.42
N ILE A 108 -3.27 -14.55 -1.09
CA ILE A 108 -2.56 -13.42 -0.48
C ILE A 108 -3.56 -12.31 -0.14
N SER A 109 -4.40 -11.93 -1.12
CA SER A 109 -5.33 -10.80 -0.97
C SER A 109 -6.71 -11.11 -1.54
N PHE A 110 -7.73 -10.65 -0.81
CA PHE A 110 -9.10 -10.59 -1.27
C PHE A 110 -9.48 -9.14 -1.58
N PHE A 111 -10.03 -8.91 -2.75
CA PHE A 111 -10.66 -7.67 -3.14
C PHE A 111 -12.15 -7.93 -3.33
N SER A 112 -12.96 -6.95 -2.97
CA SER A 112 -14.41 -7.05 -3.15
C SER A 112 -14.96 -5.75 -3.70
N ALA A 113 -15.96 -5.84 -4.54
CA ALA A 113 -16.75 -4.71 -4.99
C ALA A 113 -18.23 -4.93 -4.65
N SER A 114 -18.93 -3.85 -4.33
CA SER A 114 -20.38 -3.87 -4.15
C SER A 114 -20.95 -2.48 -4.43
N ASN A 115 -22.11 -2.44 -5.06
CA ASN A 115 -22.85 -1.22 -5.30
C ASN A 115 -23.67 -0.79 -4.07
N GLU A 116 -23.92 -1.70 -3.16
CA GLU A 116 -24.72 -1.50 -1.96
C GLU A 116 -23.93 -1.85 -0.71
N MET A 117 -24.08 -1.05 0.32
CA MET A 117 -23.55 -1.36 1.65
C MET A 117 -24.64 -1.99 2.50
N PRO A 118 -24.33 -3.04 3.29
CA PRO A 118 -25.28 -3.64 4.20
C PRO A 118 -25.78 -2.63 5.24
N ASN A 119 -27.09 -2.61 5.44
CA ASN A 119 -27.70 -1.82 6.50
C ASN A 119 -27.84 -2.66 7.78
N PHE A 120 -26.87 -2.56 8.66
CA PHE A 120 -26.85 -3.36 9.90
C PHE A 120 -27.95 -3.02 10.92
N ARG A 121 -28.77 -2.01 10.65
CA ARG A 121 -30.02 -1.76 11.41
C ARG A 121 -31.14 -2.75 11.02
N ASN A 122 -31.02 -3.35 9.83
CA ASN A 122 -31.91 -4.42 9.37
C ASN A 122 -31.41 -5.77 9.92
N LYS A 123 -32.28 -6.51 10.60
CA LYS A 123 -31.96 -7.81 11.17
C LYS A 123 -31.51 -8.85 10.13
N GLU A 124 -32.08 -8.79 8.93
CA GLU A 124 -31.73 -9.70 7.84
C GLU A 124 -30.30 -9.47 7.32
N GLU A 125 -29.83 -8.23 7.35
CA GLU A 125 -28.49 -7.88 6.87
C GLU A 125 -27.42 -7.95 7.96
N GLN A 126 -27.81 -8.09 9.24
CA GLN A 126 -26.86 -8.28 10.35
C GLN A 126 -25.98 -9.53 10.18
N ILE A 127 -26.47 -10.54 9.45
CA ILE A 127 -25.68 -11.75 9.12
C ILE A 127 -24.43 -11.43 8.28
N LEU A 128 -24.44 -10.29 7.58
CA LEU A 128 -23.31 -9.83 6.76
C LEU A 128 -22.23 -9.07 7.56
N ALA A 129 -22.53 -8.67 8.80
CA ALA A 129 -21.61 -7.89 9.62
C ALA A 129 -20.25 -8.60 9.84
N PRO A 130 -20.19 -9.92 10.12
CA PRO A 130 -18.92 -10.62 10.22
C PRO A 130 -18.12 -10.63 8.93
N LEU A 131 -18.77 -10.65 7.78
CA LEU A 131 -18.09 -10.58 6.47
C LEU A 131 -17.57 -9.17 6.20
N TYR A 132 -18.40 -8.15 6.45
CA TYR A 132 -18.03 -6.74 6.31
C TYR A 132 -16.80 -6.36 7.14
N ASP A 133 -16.73 -6.82 8.39
CA ASP A 133 -15.63 -6.60 9.32
C ASP A 133 -14.27 -7.16 8.84
N ARG A 134 -14.28 -8.08 7.88
CA ARG A 134 -13.06 -8.69 7.35
C ARG A 134 -12.46 -7.92 6.19
N PHE A 135 -13.25 -7.07 5.54
CA PHE A 135 -12.75 -6.11 4.55
C PHE A 135 -12.42 -4.80 5.26
N GLN A 136 -11.25 -4.77 5.87
CA GLN A 136 -10.82 -3.67 6.75
C GLN A 136 -10.50 -2.38 5.99
N LEU A 137 -9.92 -2.49 4.78
CA LEU A 137 -9.67 -1.34 3.92
C LEU A 137 -10.85 -1.13 2.98
N ARG A 138 -11.47 0.04 3.07
CA ARG A 138 -12.69 0.37 2.33
C ARG A 138 -12.50 1.66 1.55
N VAL A 139 -12.90 1.66 0.29
CA VAL A 139 -12.78 2.81 -0.61
C VAL A 139 -14.11 3.03 -1.30
N VAL A 140 -14.61 4.25 -1.23
CA VAL A 140 -15.78 4.67 -1.99
C VAL A 140 -15.35 5.24 -3.34
N THR A 141 -15.74 4.57 -4.42
CA THR A 141 -15.51 5.06 -5.78
C THR A 141 -16.59 6.08 -6.15
N LYS A 142 -16.19 7.17 -6.79
CA LYS A 142 -17.10 8.22 -7.28
C LYS A 142 -17.03 8.26 -8.80
N ASP A 143 -18.11 8.73 -9.41
CA ASP A 143 -18.14 9.02 -10.85
C ASP A 143 -17.02 10.00 -11.23
N VAL A 144 -16.50 9.85 -12.45
CA VAL A 144 -15.47 10.76 -12.97
C VAL A 144 -16.05 12.16 -13.16
N GLN A 145 -15.74 13.08 -12.24
CA GLN A 145 -16.29 14.44 -12.23
C GLN A 145 -15.66 15.35 -13.27
N GLU A 146 -14.39 15.15 -13.58
CA GLU A 146 -13.63 16.00 -14.48
C GLU A 146 -13.91 15.68 -15.95
N ARG A 147 -14.25 16.69 -16.73
CA ARG A 147 -14.54 16.54 -18.17
C ARG A 147 -13.36 16.01 -18.95
N THR A 148 -12.15 16.49 -18.66
CA THR A 148 -10.90 16.06 -19.30
C THR A 148 -10.66 14.57 -19.09
N SER A 149 -10.82 14.08 -17.88
CA SER A 149 -10.69 12.69 -17.51
C SER A 149 -11.77 11.81 -18.17
N ARG A 150 -13.04 12.28 -18.21
CA ARG A 150 -14.12 11.56 -18.91
C ARG A 150 -13.81 11.40 -20.41
N LEU A 151 -13.35 12.46 -21.06
CA LEU A 151 -12.99 12.43 -22.48
C LEU A 151 -11.77 11.53 -22.75
N ALA A 152 -10.79 11.52 -21.85
CA ALA A 152 -9.64 10.61 -21.96
C ALA A 152 -10.07 9.14 -21.88
N VAL A 153 -10.95 8.79 -20.92
CA VAL A 153 -11.49 7.42 -20.81
C VAL A 153 -12.28 7.04 -22.06
N LEU A 154 -13.11 7.94 -22.60
CA LEU A 154 -13.86 7.68 -23.83
C LEU A 154 -12.94 7.41 -25.03
N ARG A 155 -11.90 8.24 -25.20
CA ARG A 155 -10.93 8.08 -26.30
C ARG A 155 -10.16 6.75 -26.17
N ASN A 156 -9.71 6.41 -24.96
CA ASN A 156 -9.00 5.16 -24.72
C ASN A 156 -9.88 3.95 -25.02
N LYS A 157 -11.15 3.96 -24.59
CA LYS A 157 -12.09 2.88 -24.90
C LYS A 157 -12.38 2.75 -26.40
N GLN A 158 -12.57 3.89 -27.11
CA GLN A 158 -12.82 3.91 -28.53
C GLN A 158 -11.59 3.48 -29.36
N GLY A 159 -10.38 3.81 -28.87
CA GLY A 159 -9.11 3.44 -29.50
C GLY A 159 -8.63 2.02 -29.15
N GLY A 160 -9.33 1.29 -28.28
CA GLY A 160 -8.88 -0.02 -27.80
C GLY A 160 -7.62 0.05 -26.92
N HIS A 161 -7.24 1.25 -26.47
CA HIS A 161 -6.05 1.44 -25.64
C HIS A 161 -6.40 1.17 -24.18
N PHE A 162 -6.11 -0.04 -23.73
CA PHE A 162 -6.01 -0.36 -22.31
C PHE A 162 -4.59 0.00 -21.88
N GLY A 163 -4.45 0.68 -20.73
CA GLY A 163 -3.15 1.15 -20.29
C GLY A 163 -2.10 0.04 -20.28
N GLU A 164 -0.92 0.32 -20.81
CA GLU A 164 0.20 -0.61 -20.77
C GLU A 164 0.63 -0.86 -19.32
N VAL A 165 0.87 -2.13 -18.99
CA VAL A 165 1.47 -2.51 -17.72
C VAL A 165 2.92 -2.05 -17.74
N LYS A 166 3.25 -1.01 -16.99
CA LYS A 166 4.59 -0.39 -16.96
C LYS A 166 5.57 -1.06 -16.01
N ALA A 167 5.07 -1.76 -15.01
CA ALA A 167 5.90 -2.45 -14.02
C ALA A 167 5.25 -3.77 -13.62
N THR A 168 6.07 -4.78 -13.41
CA THR A 168 5.66 -6.08 -12.89
C THR A 168 6.61 -6.47 -11.76
N PHE A 169 6.12 -7.25 -10.81
CA PHE A 169 6.93 -7.89 -9.79
C PHE A 169 6.48 -9.34 -9.60
N SER A 170 7.39 -10.17 -9.17
CA SER A 170 7.15 -11.59 -8.90
C SER A 170 6.47 -11.80 -7.54
N LEU A 171 5.95 -13.00 -7.30
CA LEU A 171 5.44 -13.38 -5.98
C LEU A 171 6.54 -13.37 -4.91
N ASP A 172 7.77 -13.76 -5.27
CA ASP A 172 8.90 -13.77 -4.35
C ASP A 172 9.28 -12.35 -3.91
N GLU A 173 9.26 -11.39 -4.85
CA GLU A 173 9.44 -9.97 -4.53
C GLU A 173 8.34 -9.45 -3.60
N LEU A 174 7.07 -9.82 -3.85
CA LEU A 174 5.96 -9.44 -2.96
C LEU A 174 6.15 -10.00 -1.55
N TYR A 175 6.55 -11.26 -1.41
CA TYR A 175 6.83 -11.85 -0.10
C TYR A 175 8.03 -11.19 0.58
N ALA A 176 9.06 -10.82 -0.16
CA ALA A 176 10.19 -10.06 0.36
C ALA A 176 9.77 -8.68 0.87
N MET A 177 8.91 -7.95 0.11
CA MET A 177 8.34 -6.67 0.55
C MET A 177 7.51 -6.84 1.84
N GLN A 178 6.65 -7.85 1.91
CA GLN A 178 5.86 -8.14 3.13
C GLN A 178 6.75 -8.48 4.34
N ALA A 179 7.87 -9.16 4.13
CA ALA A 179 8.84 -9.43 5.18
C ALA A 179 9.50 -8.14 5.67
N GLN A 180 9.84 -7.21 4.78
CA GLN A 180 10.40 -5.89 5.13
C GLN A 180 9.40 -5.04 5.91
N VAL A 181 8.12 -4.99 5.48
CA VAL A 181 7.05 -4.28 6.19
C VAL A 181 6.96 -4.70 7.65
N LYS A 182 7.08 -6.00 7.94
CA LYS A 182 7.04 -6.53 9.31
C LYS A 182 8.21 -6.09 10.19
N LEU A 183 9.31 -5.63 9.61
CA LEU A 183 10.48 -5.12 10.32
C LEU A 183 10.37 -3.64 10.70
N ILE A 184 9.42 -2.91 10.09
CA ILE A 184 9.15 -1.51 10.44
C ILE A 184 8.61 -1.47 11.90
N SER A 185 9.29 -0.75 12.76
CA SER A 185 8.87 -0.58 14.16
C SER A 185 7.70 0.39 14.28
N VAL A 186 6.86 0.19 15.29
CA VAL A 186 5.81 1.12 15.69
C VAL A 186 6.24 1.72 17.03
N PRO A 187 6.70 2.97 17.09
CA PRO A 187 7.08 3.63 18.34
C PRO A 187 5.90 3.77 19.31
N GLU A 188 6.19 3.80 20.62
CA GLU A 188 5.15 3.96 21.64
C GLU A 188 4.37 5.27 21.47
N ALA A 189 5.04 6.34 21.10
CA ALA A 189 4.39 7.63 20.82
C ALA A 189 3.32 7.53 19.70
N VAL A 190 3.50 6.62 18.75
CA VAL A 190 2.50 6.37 17.68
C VAL A 190 1.32 5.57 18.23
N ASN A 191 1.55 4.63 19.17
CA ASN A 191 0.46 3.92 19.86
C ASN A 191 -0.37 4.89 20.71
N GLU A 192 0.28 5.80 21.46
CA GLU A 192 -0.38 6.84 22.24
C GLU A 192 -1.20 7.78 21.33
N LEU A 193 -0.63 8.23 20.22
CA LEU A 193 -1.33 9.05 19.23
C LEU A 193 -2.53 8.31 18.63
N MET A 194 -2.41 7.00 18.40
CA MET A 194 -3.54 6.20 17.88
C MET A 194 -4.66 6.06 18.90
N ASP A 195 -4.33 6.01 20.21
CA ASP A 195 -5.34 6.03 21.27
C ASP A 195 -6.06 7.40 21.33
N ASP A 196 -5.32 8.50 21.16
CA ASP A 196 -5.90 9.84 21.06
C ASP A 196 -6.85 9.95 19.84
N VAL A 197 -6.46 9.39 18.69
CA VAL A 197 -7.33 9.29 17.50
C VAL A 197 -8.61 8.52 17.84
N LEU A 198 -8.51 7.38 18.50
CA LEU A 198 -9.67 6.57 18.90
C LEU A 198 -10.61 7.35 19.85
N CYS A 199 -10.04 8.01 20.84
CA CYS A 199 -10.80 8.83 21.79
C CYS A 199 -11.57 9.94 21.08
N GLU A 200 -10.93 10.59 20.11
CA GLU A 200 -11.54 11.68 19.37
C GLU A 200 -12.61 11.19 18.37
N LEU A 201 -12.39 10.06 17.70
CA LEU A 201 -13.41 9.42 16.86
C LEU A 201 -14.66 9.06 17.66
N ARG A 202 -14.49 8.54 18.89
CA ARG A 202 -15.60 8.26 19.81
C ARG A 202 -16.39 9.51 20.19
N ARG A 203 -15.71 10.64 20.39
CA ARG A 203 -16.36 11.95 20.66
C ARG A 203 -17.18 12.44 19.45
N GLU A 204 -16.70 12.15 18.22
CA GLU A 204 -17.41 12.43 16.98
C GLU A 204 -18.58 11.45 16.70
N GLY A 205 -18.78 10.46 17.59
CA GLY A 205 -19.83 9.45 17.49
C GLY A 205 -19.49 8.28 16.56
N ILE A 206 -18.23 8.12 16.21
CA ILE A 206 -17.73 7.03 15.35
C ILE A 206 -17.27 5.88 16.25
N THR A 207 -17.82 4.68 16.02
CA THR A 207 -17.44 3.48 16.78
C THR A 207 -16.41 2.68 15.99
N VAL A 208 -15.23 2.51 16.55
CA VAL A 208 -14.17 1.65 16.02
C VAL A 208 -14.15 0.36 16.85
N SER A 209 -14.24 -0.81 16.19
CA SER A 209 -14.17 -2.10 16.87
C SER A 209 -12.76 -2.37 17.41
N ASP A 210 -12.65 -3.16 18.48
CA ASP A 210 -11.34 -3.57 19.02
C ASP A 210 -10.48 -4.28 17.98
N ARG A 211 -11.08 -5.08 17.10
CA ARG A 211 -10.37 -5.72 15.97
C ARG A 211 -9.73 -4.67 15.06
N THR A 212 -10.47 -3.64 14.69
CA THR A 212 -9.98 -2.56 13.84
C THR A 212 -8.93 -1.75 14.58
N PHE A 213 -9.18 -1.40 15.84
CA PHE A 213 -8.23 -0.61 16.64
C PHE A 213 -6.90 -1.35 16.81
N PHE A 214 -6.90 -2.57 17.34
CA PHE A 214 -5.66 -3.33 17.55
C PHE A 214 -5.01 -3.85 16.26
N GLY A 215 -5.73 -3.83 15.14
CA GLY A 215 -5.23 -4.26 13.82
C GLY A 215 -4.60 -3.14 12.98
N TYR A 216 -4.46 -1.92 13.47
CA TYR A 216 -3.96 -0.79 12.68
C TYR A 216 -2.47 -0.91 12.31
N GLY A 217 -1.67 -1.54 13.18
CA GLY A 217 -0.21 -1.60 13.05
C GLY A 217 0.28 -2.06 11.68
N PRO A 218 -0.15 -3.21 11.14
CA PRO A 218 0.26 -3.66 9.80
C PRO A 218 -0.08 -2.66 8.68
N VAL A 219 -1.18 -1.90 8.79
CA VAL A 219 -1.56 -0.89 7.80
C VAL A 219 -0.63 0.31 7.88
N ALA A 220 -0.34 0.79 9.10
CA ALA A 220 0.60 1.88 9.34
C ALA A 220 2.03 1.50 8.94
N GLN A 221 2.49 0.28 9.25
CA GLN A 221 3.79 -0.24 8.83
C GLN A 221 3.92 -0.31 7.30
N ALA A 222 2.87 -0.74 6.60
CA ALA A 222 2.86 -0.76 5.14
C ALA A 222 2.90 0.66 4.55
N ALA A 223 2.21 1.62 5.17
CA ALA A 223 2.25 3.03 4.78
C ALA A 223 3.67 3.61 4.95
N ALA A 224 4.30 3.38 6.11
CA ALA A 224 5.66 3.79 6.41
C ALA A 224 6.67 3.20 5.42
N TRP A 225 6.56 1.90 5.13
CA TRP A 225 7.43 1.24 4.16
C TRP A 225 7.31 1.84 2.76
N LEU A 226 6.07 2.12 2.30
CA LEU A 226 5.81 2.76 1.00
C LEU A 226 6.32 4.20 0.95
N ALA A 227 6.34 4.92 2.07
CA ALA A 227 6.91 6.25 2.21
C ALA A 227 8.44 6.23 2.35
N GLY A 228 9.06 5.07 2.59
CA GLY A 228 10.51 4.91 2.80
C GLY A 228 10.96 5.23 4.23
N HIS A 229 10.04 5.22 5.19
CA HIS A 229 10.35 5.45 6.60
C HIS A 229 10.94 4.19 7.25
N ALA A 230 11.91 4.36 8.15
CA ALA A 230 12.51 3.27 8.90
C ALA A 230 11.62 2.78 10.06
N GLU A 231 10.72 3.62 10.54
CA GLU A 231 9.71 3.36 11.58
C GLU A 231 8.42 4.11 11.25
N VAL A 232 7.31 3.70 11.84
CA VAL A 232 6.01 4.36 11.64
C VAL A 232 6.05 5.76 12.23
N GLN A 233 5.57 6.72 11.47
CA GLN A 233 5.50 8.13 11.83
C GLN A 233 4.03 8.57 11.95
N SER A 234 3.79 9.75 12.55
CA SER A 234 2.42 10.28 12.72
C SER A 234 1.67 10.41 11.41
N GLU A 235 2.32 10.89 10.35
CA GLU A 235 1.71 11.06 9.03
C GLU A 235 1.36 9.74 8.33
N ASP A 236 2.01 8.62 8.67
CA ASP A 236 1.66 7.30 8.12
C ASP A 236 0.26 6.87 8.56
N LEU A 237 -0.20 7.37 9.74
CA LEU A 237 -1.55 7.15 10.23
C LEU A 237 -2.62 7.84 9.37
N LEU A 238 -2.27 8.84 8.54
CA LEU A 238 -3.21 9.46 7.60
C LEU A 238 -3.80 8.45 6.60
N GLN A 239 -3.07 7.35 6.30
CA GLN A 239 -3.56 6.29 5.43
C GLN A 239 -4.69 5.47 6.07
N LEU A 240 -4.87 5.55 7.39
CA LEU A 240 -5.98 4.91 8.10
C LEU A 240 -7.35 5.54 7.79
N LYS A 241 -7.39 6.62 7.01
CA LYS A 241 -8.64 7.22 6.50
C LYS A 241 -9.56 6.24 5.77
N ASN A 242 -9.01 5.17 5.18
CA ASN A 242 -9.74 4.11 4.51
C ASN A 242 -9.95 2.86 5.39
N TYR A 243 -9.54 2.93 6.65
CA TYR A 243 -9.53 1.83 7.59
C TYR A 243 -10.50 2.05 8.76
N LEU A 244 -10.67 3.29 9.24
CA LEU A 244 -11.32 3.60 10.51
C LEU A 244 -12.82 3.90 10.41
N TRP A 245 -13.41 4.02 9.23
CA TRP A 245 -14.83 4.31 9.07
C TRP A 245 -15.66 3.04 8.80
N ASN A 246 -16.95 3.06 9.20
CA ASN A 246 -17.91 1.97 8.94
C ASN A 246 -18.96 2.38 7.90
N GLU A 247 -19.35 3.65 7.88
CA GLU A 247 -20.33 4.18 6.93
C GLU A 247 -19.70 5.33 6.12
N PRO A 248 -20.03 5.49 4.83
CA PRO A 248 -19.46 6.56 3.99
C PRO A 248 -19.64 7.98 4.55
N ALA A 249 -20.70 8.20 5.35
CA ALA A 249 -20.94 9.48 6.03
C ALA A 249 -19.88 9.84 7.08
N GLU A 250 -19.10 8.86 7.56
CA GLU A 250 -18.06 9.05 8.56
C GLU A 250 -16.70 9.45 7.95
N ILE A 251 -16.50 9.25 6.63
CA ILE A 251 -15.19 9.45 5.96
C ILE A 251 -14.63 10.85 6.21
N GLU A 252 -15.44 11.89 6.04
CA GLU A 252 -14.98 13.27 6.21
C GLU A 252 -14.57 13.55 7.66
N LYS A 253 -15.30 13.02 8.64
CA LYS A 253 -14.98 13.15 10.05
C LYS A 253 -13.69 12.41 10.41
N VAL A 254 -13.54 11.16 9.97
CA VAL A 254 -12.32 10.37 10.16
C VAL A 254 -11.11 11.11 9.57
N GLN A 255 -11.24 11.62 8.35
CA GLN A 255 -10.17 12.37 7.71
C GLN A 255 -9.83 13.64 8.48
N ALA A 256 -10.83 14.39 8.96
CA ALA A 256 -10.61 15.61 9.75
C ALA A 256 -9.88 15.33 11.07
N VAL A 257 -10.25 14.25 11.79
CA VAL A 257 -9.59 13.83 13.02
C VAL A 257 -8.13 13.44 12.77
N LEU A 258 -7.89 12.59 11.75
CA LEU A 258 -6.55 12.17 11.39
C LEU A 258 -5.67 13.36 10.97
N THR A 259 -6.16 14.24 10.10
CA THR A 259 -5.41 15.43 9.68
C THR A 259 -5.07 16.32 10.87
N ARG A 260 -6.01 16.53 11.80
CA ARG A 260 -5.78 17.39 12.97
C ARG A 260 -4.73 16.83 13.93
N LEU A 261 -4.68 15.51 14.13
CA LEU A 261 -3.82 14.88 15.13
C LEU A 261 -2.51 14.34 14.55
N CYS A 262 -2.51 13.90 13.29
CA CYS A 262 -1.40 13.17 12.69
C CYS A 262 -0.62 13.97 11.65
N ASP A 263 -1.20 15.08 11.12
CA ASP A 263 -0.49 15.92 10.15
C ASP A 263 0.43 16.90 10.89
N ASP A 264 1.72 16.80 10.65
CA ASP A 264 2.73 17.73 11.17
C ASP A 264 3.31 18.58 10.03
N PRO A 265 2.71 19.76 9.76
CA PRO A 265 3.18 20.65 8.70
C PRO A 265 4.62 21.13 8.90
N LEU A 266 5.09 21.20 10.15
CA LEU A 266 6.46 21.60 10.46
C LEU A 266 7.45 20.54 9.97
N ARG A 267 7.17 19.29 10.29
CA ARG A 267 7.98 18.15 9.87
C ARG A 267 8.09 18.07 8.35
N THR A 268 6.97 18.13 7.63
CA THR A 268 6.96 18.11 6.16
C THR A 268 7.86 19.21 5.59
N ARG A 269 7.79 20.42 6.13
CA ARG A 269 8.65 21.53 5.69
C ARG A 269 10.12 21.33 6.01
N LEU A 270 10.46 20.75 7.17
CA LEU A 270 11.84 20.41 7.51
C LEU A 270 12.42 19.34 6.58
N GLU A 271 11.63 18.35 6.20
CA GLU A 271 12.03 17.31 5.23
C GLU A 271 12.24 17.89 3.82
N GLU A 272 11.36 18.78 3.35
CA GLU A 272 11.54 19.52 2.10
C GLU A 272 12.83 20.36 2.11
N LEU A 273 13.12 21.02 3.21
CA LEU A 273 14.32 21.81 3.41
C LEU A 273 15.59 20.94 3.32
N LEU A 274 15.57 19.78 3.97
CA LEU A 274 16.70 18.83 3.90
C LEU A 274 16.86 18.22 2.51
N ALA A 275 15.77 17.96 1.79
CA ALA A 275 15.82 17.51 0.40
C ALA A 275 16.52 18.55 -0.50
N LYS A 276 16.13 19.83 -0.41
CA LYS A 276 16.79 20.95 -1.13
C LYS A 276 18.29 21.03 -0.79
N ALA A 277 18.66 20.81 0.47
CA ALA A 277 20.06 20.82 0.90
C ALA A 277 20.87 19.67 0.31
N LYS A 278 20.29 18.47 0.27
CA LYS A 278 20.91 17.29 -0.35
C LYS A 278 21.10 17.48 -1.86
N ASP A 279 20.11 18.02 -2.55
CA ASP A 279 20.18 18.31 -3.98
C ASP A 279 21.28 19.35 -4.28
N ALA A 280 21.35 20.42 -3.49
CA ALA A 280 22.40 21.42 -3.61
C ALA A 280 23.79 20.83 -3.35
N SER A 281 23.92 19.93 -2.36
CA SER A 281 25.16 19.22 -2.07
C SER A 281 25.51 18.22 -3.17
N GLY A 282 24.54 17.57 -3.78
CA GLY A 282 24.72 16.69 -4.95
C GLY A 282 25.29 17.47 -6.12
N ALA A 283 24.69 18.60 -6.47
CA ALA A 283 25.16 19.49 -7.54
C ALA A 283 26.60 20.01 -7.31
N PHE A 284 26.97 20.27 -6.05
CA PHE A 284 28.35 20.61 -5.68
C PHE A 284 29.31 19.42 -5.88
N ASN A 285 28.93 18.22 -5.48
CA ASN A 285 29.77 17.03 -5.61
C ASN A 285 30.04 16.67 -7.08
N ASP A 286 29.05 16.89 -7.95
CA ASP A 286 29.12 16.61 -9.39
C ASP A 286 29.90 17.68 -10.16
N ALA A 287 30.26 18.80 -9.51
CA ALA A 287 31.03 19.87 -10.15
C ALA A 287 32.47 19.43 -10.46
N PRO A 288 33.02 19.75 -11.67
CA PRO A 288 34.41 19.47 -12.02
C PRO A 288 35.39 20.13 -11.05
N ASP A 289 36.53 19.49 -10.79
CA ASP A 289 37.54 19.99 -9.83
C ASP A 289 37.95 21.43 -10.06
N GLY A 290 38.09 21.86 -11.32
CA GLY A 290 38.44 23.25 -11.66
C GLY A 290 37.33 24.27 -11.36
N GLN A 291 36.11 23.85 -11.05
CA GLN A 291 34.95 24.69 -10.75
C GLN A 291 34.46 24.55 -9.31
N LYS A 292 35.03 23.63 -8.52
CA LYS A 292 34.59 23.35 -7.14
C LYS A 292 34.57 24.57 -6.24
N ALA A 293 35.57 25.46 -6.35
CA ALA A 293 35.61 26.70 -5.55
C ALA A 293 34.39 27.62 -5.87
N ARG A 294 34.01 27.72 -7.16
CA ARG A 294 32.85 28.50 -7.58
C ARG A 294 31.54 27.82 -7.14
N ALA A 295 31.47 26.50 -7.27
CA ALA A 295 30.32 25.72 -6.80
C ALA A 295 30.15 25.83 -5.27
N LEU A 296 31.26 25.88 -4.50
CA LEU A 296 31.17 26.10 -3.05
C LEU A 296 30.59 27.48 -2.71
N VAL A 297 30.94 28.53 -3.46
CA VAL A 297 30.33 29.89 -3.24
C VAL A 297 28.82 29.85 -3.47
N GLN A 298 28.38 29.16 -4.53
CA GLN A 298 26.91 29.00 -4.79
C GLN A 298 26.26 28.17 -3.72
N LEU A 299 26.88 27.07 -3.29
CA LEU A 299 26.34 26.21 -2.21
C LEU A 299 26.20 26.98 -0.89
N ARG A 300 27.22 27.80 -0.52
CA ARG A 300 27.16 28.66 0.69
C ARG A 300 26.01 29.64 0.63
N ALA A 301 25.74 30.24 -0.55
CA ALA A 301 24.60 31.12 -0.73
C ALA A 301 23.26 30.37 -0.56
N GLY A 302 23.16 29.18 -1.14
CA GLY A 302 21.97 28.31 -0.97
C GLY A 302 21.76 27.90 0.49
N PHE A 303 22.84 27.46 1.17
CA PHE A 303 22.75 27.06 2.57
C PHE A 303 22.42 28.20 3.53
N ALA A 304 22.89 29.40 3.28
CA ALA A 304 22.49 30.56 4.07
C ALA A 304 20.98 30.90 3.90
N ALA A 305 20.44 30.68 2.70
CA ALA A 305 18.99 30.81 2.48
C ALA A 305 18.20 29.71 3.22
N LEU A 306 18.66 28.46 3.13
CA LEU A 306 18.05 27.33 3.85
C LEU A 306 18.12 27.51 5.38
N TYR A 307 19.21 28.06 5.90
CA TYR A 307 19.33 28.37 7.33
C TYR A 307 18.30 29.41 7.78
N ARG A 308 18.01 30.43 6.98
CA ARG A 308 16.94 31.40 7.30
C ARG A 308 15.55 30.76 7.25
N GLU A 309 15.31 29.88 6.26
CA GLU A 309 14.08 29.11 6.19
C GLU A 309 13.93 28.23 7.44
N TRP A 310 15.00 27.52 7.86
CA TRP A 310 15.06 26.75 9.08
C TRP A 310 14.76 27.59 10.35
N GLN A 311 15.34 28.80 10.48
CA GLN A 311 15.06 29.68 11.63
C GLN A 311 13.57 30.02 11.76
N THR A 312 12.90 30.20 10.64
CA THR A 312 11.45 30.45 10.62
C THR A 312 10.68 29.23 11.12
N LEU A 313 11.10 28.03 10.72
CA LEU A 313 10.48 26.77 11.14
C LEU A 313 10.77 26.47 12.62
N ASP A 314 11.98 26.68 13.09
CA ASP A 314 12.37 26.49 14.50
C ASP A 314 11.57 27.41 15.43
N THR A 315 11.36 28.66 15.01
CA THR A 315 10.54 29.63 15.74
C THR A 315 9.05 29.21 15.79
N ALA A 316 8.59 28.48 14.78
CA ALA A 316 7.22 27.96 14.71
C ALA A 316 7.00 26.68 15.52
N ALA A 317 8.07 26.01 15.99
CA ALA A 317 8.00 24.79 16.77
C ALA A 317 7.35 25.02 18.14
N GLN A 318 6.21 24.36 18.39
CA GLN A 318 5.40 24.51 19.59
C GLN A 318 5.68 23.40 20.62
N THR A 319 5.93 22.17 20.14
CA THR A 319 6.16 21.00 21.00
C THR A 319 7.64 20.69 21.17
N ASP A 320 7.99 19.94 22.21
CA ASP A 320 9.38 19.53 22.45
C ASP A 320 9.86 18.56 21.36
N ASP A 321 8.97 17.76 20.77
CA ASP A 321 9.27 16.89 19.66
C ASP A 321 9.60 17.68 18.40
N GLN A 322 8.79 18.69 18.06
CA GLN A 322 9.06 19.60 16.95
C GLN A 322 10.37 20.35 17.10
N ARG A 323 10.73 20.79 18.32
CA ARG A 323 12.04 21.41 18.59
C ARG A 323 13.19 20.44 18.41
N ARG A 324 13.02 19.18 18.81
CA ARG A 324 14.01 18.13 18.56
C ARG A 324 14.19 17.90 17.06
N GLN A 325 13.10 17.76 16.29
CA GLN A 325 13.13 17.59 14.84
C GLN A 325 13.82 18.78 14.15
N ALA A 326 13.52 20.00 14.57
CA ALA A 326 14.20 21.19 14.05
C ALA A 326 15.71 21.18 14.38
N GLY A 327 16.10 20.74 15.58
CA GLY A 327 17.50 20.57 15.99
C GLY A 327 18.24 19.52 15.15
N ASP A 328 17.63 18.39 14.91
CA ASP A 328 18.17 17.30 14.08
C ASP A 328 18.35 17.76 12.61
N ALA A 329 17.38 18.52 12.09
CA ALA A 329 17.47 19.11 10.77
C ALA A 329 18.63 20.11 10.64
N LEU A 330 18.85 20.95 11.66
CA LEU A 330 20.01 21.86 11.70
C LEU A 330 21.33 21.09 11.70
N ALA A 331 21.43 20.06 12.54
CA ALA A 331 22.62 19.22 12.61
C ALA A 331 22.96 18.58 11.26
N ALA A 332 21.95 18.10 10.54
CA ALA A 332 22.11 17.55 9.20
C ALA A 332 22.57 18.60 8.17
N LEU A 333 22.04 19.82 8.22
CA LEU A 333 22.46 20.93 7.38
C LEU A 333 23.91 21.32 7.64
N GLU A 334 24.31 21.45 8.92
CA GLU A 334 25.69 21.77 9.33
C GLU A 334 26.67 20.69 8.87
N GLU A 335 26.28 19.42 8.94
CA GLU A 335 27.11 18.32 8.47
C GLU A 335 27.33 18.36 6.95
N LEU A 336 26.31 18.67 6.16
CA LEU A 336 26.43 18.84 4.71
C LEU A 336 27.34 20.03 4.37
N ASN A 337 27.19 21.14 5.09
CA ASN A 337 28.03 22.33 4.97
C ASN A 337 29.50 22.03 5.30
N ARG A 338 29.76 21.32 6.40
CA ARG A 338 31.10 20.91 6.84
C ARG A 338 31.78 20.07 5.75
N ARG A 339 31.11 19.05 5.23
CA ARG A 339 31.64 18.17 4.18
C ARG A 339 32.03 18.92 2.92
N ALA A 340 31.22 19.88 2.51
CA ALA A 340 31.49 20.67 1.31
C ALA A 340 32.74 21.58 1.49
N HIS A 341 32.94 22.18 2.67
CA HIS A 341 34.11 22.99 2.96
C HIS A 341 35.39 22.11 2.99
N GLU A 342 35.33 20.98 3.67
CA GLU A 342 36.45 20.02 3.77
C GLU A 342 36.89 19.51 2.38
N ALA A 343 35.92 19.21 1.49
CA ALA A 343 36.20 18.80 0.11
C ALA A 343 37.00 19.85 -0.69
N CYS A 344 36.91 21.13 -0.32
CA CYS A 344 37.66 22.21 -0.91
C CYS A 344 38.90 22.64 -0.08
N SER A 345 39.22 21.92 1.00
CA SER A 345 40.30 22.25 1.95
C SER A 345 40.12 23.62 2.64
N PHE A 346 38.89 24.07 2.81
CA PHE A 346 38.56 25.27 3.57
C PHE A 346 38.09 24.91 4.99
N THR A 347 38.37 25.84 5.93
CA THR A 347 37.83 25.71 7.28
C THR A 347 36.30 25.89 7.25
N PRO A 348 35.52 24.96 7.83
CA PRO A 348 34.08 25.07 7.89
C PRO A 348 33.63 26.32 8.67
N SER A 349 32.70 27.09 8.12
CA SER A 349 32.06 28.21 8.82
C SER A 349 30.62 27.79 9.18
N PRO A 350 30.20 27.99 10.44
CA PRO A 350 28.81 27.67 10.84
C PRO A 350 27.78 28.40 9.98
N LEU A 351 26.65 27.78 9.72
CA LEU A 351 25.58 28.35 8.89
C LEU A 351 25.07 29.68 9.42
N ALA A 352 25.02 29.85 10.73
CA ALA A 352 24.67 31.11 11.36
C ALA A 352 25.58 32.27 10.93
N GLN A 353 26.90 32.04 10.83
CA GLN A 353 27.85 33.04 10.36
C GLN A 353 27.70 33.31 8.85
N LEU A 354 27.46 32.27 8.05
CA LEU A 354 27.21 32.40 6.62
C LEU A 354 25.98 33.26 6.32
N ALA A 355 24.90 33.09 7.10
CA ALA A 355 23.68 33.87 6.96
C ALA A 355 23.86 35.35 7.27
N VAL A 356 24.69 35.68 8.26
CA VAL A 356 25.03 37.08 8.62
C VAL A 356 25.90 37.74 7.55
N LEU A 357 26.94 37.06 7.06
CA LEU A 357 27.83 37.59 6.02
C LEU A 357 27.11 37.92 4.72
N GLN A 358 26.07 37.16 4.35
CA GLN A 358 25.29 37.42 3.15
C GLN A 358 24.22 38.51 3.31
N SER A 359 23.82 38.85 4.54
CA SER A 359 22.90 39.96 4.79
C SER A 359 23.63 41.31 4.81
N ALA A 360 24.95 41.31 4.89
CA ALA A 360 25.81 42.50 4.93
C ALA A 360 26.50 42.84 3.57
N ALA A 361 26.29 41.99 2.56
CA ALA A 361 26.78 42.17 1.18
C ALA A 361 25.62 42.51 0.23
#